data_ff3840c31b24f1fb8dae267d928d6356
#
_entry.id   ff3840c31b24f1fb8dae267d928d6356
#
_cell.length_a   1.000
_cell.length_b   1.000
_cell.length_c   1.000
_cell.angle_alpha   90.00
_cell.angle_beta   90.00
_cell.angle_gamma   90.00
#
_symmetry.space_group_name_H-M   'P 1'
#
loop_
_entity.id
_entity.type
_entity.pdbx_description
1 polymer ?
#
loop_
_entity_poly.entity_id
_entity_poly.type
_entity_poly.pdbx_seq_one_letter_code
_entity_poly.pdbx_strand_id
1 'polypeptide(L)'
;LPFEDGLVYCGGMFIKITTSGGRRYVQLVESYRDESGRVKKRTVATLGRADQAGSQLESVIRGLQRLRGDMPPEAGAVATVADVRFESSRALGDVWALTELWDELGFGELRRVFGRTRSRIDVEALVRLMVLNRLCDPTSKLGVLRWLQTVALPRFAPKEVTHQHLLRAMDALVEHQDCVQAALAGLLRPLIDQDLSVVFYDMTTIGVEGQTELAGDLRQFGLSKDGGMRRQFMLGVVQTAEGLPLTHRVWEGNTAEAPTLSTVVQEVLALYPVKRVVLVADRGLLSLDNLEWLRGQRVGGTEQPVEFILAVPGRRYAEFAEILEPIHALRCAAATREVLGETRWQDLRLVWAHDPRRALEQTAARRQHIGELTQEAQQRAGKLDAQEGGTAFRGRRLSDSGAKAWLYRAVSEAHLGSIIKVDLQSDLFTYVIDDKALARAELGDGKLLLVTNVPELSALEVLRRYKSLADIERGFKILKSEIEIAPVFHRLPDRIRAHALICFIALVLYRVMRMRLKDAGSKLSPERALEQLRRIQYHQAHLGGERRDGTSSLSDADHAILQGLKLPKPAIDDQLALL
;
A
#
# COMPACT_ATOMS: atom_id res chain seq x y z
N LEU A 1 -12.36 -18.93 -31.15
CA LEU A 1 -13.27 -20.02 -30.76
C LEU A 1 -13.83 -19.68 -29.39
N PRO A 2 -15.18 -19.61 -29.20
CA PRO A 2 -15.76 -19.38 -27.88
C PRO A 2 -15.55 -20.63 -27.02
N PHE A 3 -14.97 -20.46 -25.84
CA PHE A 3 -14.80 -21.52 -24.85
C PHE A 3 -16.11 -21.67 -24.08
N GLU A 4 -16.99 -22.48 -24.57
CA GLU A 4 -17.98 -23.17 -23.76
C GLU A 4 -17.27 -24.35 -23.09
N ASP A 5 -17.29 -24.42 -21.78
CA ASP A 5 -16.83 -25.50 -20.88
C ASP A 5 -15.86 -26.53 -21.49
N GLY A 6 -14.66 -26.07 -21.87
CA GLY A 6 -13.68 -26.88 -22.59
C GLY A 6 -12.99 -27.91 -21.72
N LEU A 7 -13.48 -29.14 -21.75
CA LEU A 7 -12.84 -30.35 -21.22
C LEU A 7 -11.88 -30.92 -22.29
N VAL A 8 -10.57 -30.78 -22.09
CA VAL A 8 -9.56 -31.47 -22.88
C VAL A 8 -9.22 -32.79 -22.18
N TYR A 9 -9.52 -33.90 -22.83
CA TYR A 9 -9.37 -35.24 -22.27
C TYR A 9 -7.96 -35.76 -22.54
N CYS A 10 -7.18 -36.04 -21.48
CA CYS A 10 -5.91 -36.78 -21.55
C CYS A 10 -5.96 -37.95 -20.55
N GLY A 11 -6.31 -39.14 -21.00
CA GLY A 11 -6.12 -40.39 -20.25
C GLY A 11 -6.61 -40.39 -18.79
N GLY A 12 -7.86 -39.97 -18.50
CA GLY A 12 -8.41 -39.95 -17.15
C GLY A 12 -8.20 -38.64 -16.39
N MET A 13 -7.30 -37.80 -16.83
CA MET A 13 -7.07 -36.44 -16.29
C MET A 13 -7.54 -35.37 -17.27
N PHE A 14 -8.06 -34.25 -16.76
CA PHE A 14 -8.51 -33.14 -17.60
C PHE A 14 -8.27 -31.81 -16.90
N ILE A 15 -8.19 -30.75 -17.70
CA ILE A 15 -8.02 -29.39 -17.22
C ILE A 15 -9.41 -28.83 -16.89
N LYS A 16 -9.57 -28.29 -15.69
CA LYS A 16 -10.77 -27.61 -15.23
C LYS A 16 -10.45 -26.18 -14.82
N ILE A 17 -11.32 -25.23 -15.18
CA ILE A 17 -11.25 -23.86 -14.71
C ILE A 17 -12.24 -23.71 -13.56
N THR A 18 -11.77 -23.22 -12.40
CA THR A 18 -12.60 -22.96 -11.24
C THR A 18 -12.49 -21.47 -10.85
N THR A 19 -13.61 -20.91 -10.38
CA THR A 19 -13.65 -19.52 -9.93
C THR A 19 -13.70 -19.49 -8.40
N SER A 20 -12.82 -18.72 -7.76
CA SER A 20 -12.81 -18.49 -6.32
C SER A 20 -12.40 -17.05 -6.03
N GLY A 21 -13.19 -16.31 -5.27
CA GLY A 21 -12.91 -14.91 -4.94
C GLY A 21 -12.84 -13.98 -6.16
N GLY A 22 -13.65 -14.21 -7.21
CA GLY A 22 -13.64 -13.43 -8.43
C GLY A 22 -12.49 -13.73 -9.40
N ARG A 23 -11.59 -14.65 -9.04
CA ARG A 23 -10.42 -15.05 -9.86
C ARG A 23 -10.61 -16.46 -10.41
N ARG A 24 -10.12 -16.69 -11.64
CA ARG A 24 -10.20 -17.99 -12.34
C ARG A 24 -8.89 -18.75 -12.23
N TYR A 25 -8.97 -20.03 -11.83
CA TYR A 25 -7.81 -20.92 -11.67
C TYR A 25 -7.89 -22.09 -12.63
N VAL A 26 -6.77 -22.44 -13.25
CA VAL A 26 -6.61 -23.62 -14.08
C VAL A 26 -6.13 -24.77 -13.20
N GLN A 27 -6.90 -25.86 -13.16
CA GLN A 27 -6.62 -27.03 -12.34
C GLN A 27 -6.53 -28.29 -13.22
N LEU A 28 -5.57 -29.15 -12.93
CA LEU A 28 -5.51 -30.50 -13.45
C LEU A 28 -6.32 -31.39 -12.49
N VAL A 29 -7.35 -32.03 -13.02
CA VAL A 29 -8.32 -32.82 -12.24
C VAL A 29 -8.34 -34.24 -12.77
N GLU A 30 -8.28 -35.21 -11.86
CA GLU A 30 -8.43 -36.62 -12.16
C GLU A 30 -9.83 -37.09 -11.77
N SER A 31 -10.44 -37.89 -12.66
CA SER A 31 -11.69 -38.62 -12.34
C SER A 31 -11.34 -40.01 -11.85
N TYR A 32 -11.85 -40.39 -10.67
CA TYR A 32 -11.69 -41.72 -10.11
C TYR A 32 -13.05 -42.24 -9.59
N ARG A 33 -13.15 -43.56 -9.41
CA ARG A 33 -14.33 -44.16 -8.79
C ARG A 33 -14.03 -44.44 -7.32
N ASP A 34 -14.95 -44.09 -6.44
CA ASP A 34 -14.87 -44.45 -5.01
C ASP A 34 -15.25 -45.92 -4.81
N GLU A 35 -15.11 -46.39 -3.57
CA GLU A 35 -15.45 -47.78 -3.19
C GLU A 35 -16.91 -48.15 -3.48
N SER A 36 -17.80 -47.17 -3.65
CA SER A 36 -19.21 -47.38 -4.04
C SER A 36 -19.44 -47.31 -5.57
N GLY A 37 -18.38 -47.20 -6.37
CA GLY A 37 -18.42 -47.15 -7.83
C GLY A 37 -18.83 -45.79 -8.41
N ARG A 38 -19.02 -44.76 -7.58
CA ARG A 38 -19.43 -43.42 -8.00
C ARG A 38 -18.21 -42.65 -8.51
N VAL A 39 -18.39 -41.93 -9.62
CA VAL A 39 -17.32 -41.08 -10.19
C VAL A 39 -17.13 -39.86 -9.30
N LYS A 40 -15.94 -39.71 -8.74
CA LYS A 40 -15.47 -38.53 -8.01
C LYS A 40 -14.33 -37.89 -8.74
N LYS A 41 -14.11 -36.62 -8.46
CA LYS A 41 -13.04 -35.81 -9.03
C LYS A 41 -12.13 -35.33 -7.92
N ARG A 42 -10.82 -35.46 -8.08
CA ARG A 42 -9.82 -34.85 -7.21
C ARG A 42 -8.93 -33.92 -8.01
N THR A 43 -8.57 -32.79 -7.42
CA THR A 43 -7.60 -31.88 -8.00
C THR A 43 -6.20 -32.46 -7.77
N VAL A 44 -5.51 -32.76 -8.84
CA VAL A 44 -4.13 -33.29 -8.82
C VAL A 44 -3.14 -32.14 -8.67
N ALA A 45 -3.36 -31.04 -9.42
CA ALA A 45 -2.53 -29.84 -9.33
C ALA A 45 -3.34 -28.60 -9.71
N THR A 46 -3.00 -27.47 -9.11
CA THR A 46 -3.45 -26.14 -9.56
C THR A 46 -2.34 -25.51 -10.38
N LEU A 47 -2.59 -25.34 -11.68
CA LEU A 47 -1.59 -24.87 -12.65
C LEU A 47 -1.42 -23.34 -12.64
N GLY A 48 -2.27 -22.62 -11.91
CA GLY A 48 -2.20 -21.17 -11.73
C GLY A 48 -3.48 -20.43 -12.10
N ARG A 49 -3.42 -19.10 -12.16
CA ARG A 49 -4.55 -18.24 -12.52
C ARG A 49 -4.76 -18.26 -14.04
N ALA A 50 -6.02 -18.30 -14.49
CA ALA A 50 -6.36 -18.37 -15.92
C ALA A 50 -5.98 -17.10 -16.70
N ASP A 51 -5.93 -15.95 -16.02
CA ASP A 51 -5.48 -14.67 -16.57
C ASP A 51 -3.94 -14.56 -16.69
N GLN A 52 -3.20 -15.46 -16.02
CA GLN A 52 -1.74 -15.59 -16.08
C GLN A 52 -1.29 -16.91 -16.74
N ALA A 53 -2.24 -17.74 -17.15
CA ALA A 53 -2.00 -19.12 -17.58
C ALA A 53 -1.10 -19.25 -18.84
N GLY A 54 -1.01 -18.22 -19.66
CA GLY A 54 -0.17 -18.27 -20.87
C GLY A 54 1.30 -18.60 -20.57
N SER A 55 1.88 -17.96 -19.54
CA SER A 55 3.29 -18.15 -19.19
C SER A 55 3.55 -19.43 -18.38
N GLN A 56 2.60 -19.84 -17.54
CA GLN A 56 2.72 -21.06 -16.74
C GLN A 56 2.48 -22.31 -17.59
N LEU A 57 1.50 -22.25 -18.49
CA LEU A 57 1.22 -23.33 -19.44
C LEU A 57 2.42 -23.56 -20.39
N GLU A 58 3.06 -22.49 -20.86
CA GLU A 58 4.28 -22.59 -21.67
C GLU A 58 5.47 -23.18 -20.89
N SER A 59 5.57 -22.93 -19.58
CA SER A 59 6.62 -23.55 -18.77
C SER A 59 6.37 -25.03 -18.57
N VAL A 60 5.10 -25.44 -18.36
CA VAL A 60 4.68 -26.85 -18.32
C VAL A 60 4.90 -27.51 -19.70
N ILE A 61 4.50 -26.85 -20.78
CA ILE A 61 4.71 -27.33 -22.15
C ILE A 61 6.21 -27.49 -22.47
N ARG A 62 7.05 -26.51 -22.10
CA ARG A 62 8.51 -26.59 -22.25
C ARG A 62 9.12 -27.69 -21.39
N GLY A 63 8.63 -27.89 -20.18
CA GLY A 63 8.99 -29.03 -19.33
C GLY A 63 8.64 -30.35 -19.97
N LEU A 64 7.43 -30.49 -20.53
CA LEU A 64 6.98 -31.66 -21.28
C LEU A 64 7.76 -31.86 -22.57
N GLN A 65 8.08 -30.80 -23.31
CA GLN A 65 8.90 -30.87 -24.56
C GLN A 65 10.33 -31.34 -24.26
N ARG A 66 10.94 -30.94 -23.16
CA ARG A 66 12.25 -31.47 -22.72
C ARG A 66 12.18 -32.96 -22.38
N LEU A 67 11.12 -33.36 -21.68
CA LEU A 67 10.88 -34.78 -21.37
C LEU A 67 10.62 -35.61 -22.64
N ARG A 68 10.09 -34.98 -23.70
CA ARG A 68 9.80 -35.62 -24.99
C ARG A 68 11.02 -35.75 -25.91
N GLY A 69 12.14 -35.12 -25.59
CA GLY A 69 13.36 -35.23 -26.36
C GLY A 69 13.45 -34.34 -27.59
N ASP A 70 12.66 -33.28 -27.69
CA ASP A 70 12.71 -32.29 -28.79
C ASP A 70 13.95 -31.34 -28.68
N MET A 71 14.90 -31.65 -27.77
CA MET A 71 16.25 -31.05 -27.74
C MET A 71 17.32 -32.15 -27.88
N PRO A 72 18.49 -31.86 -28.51
CA PRO A 72 19.52 -32.89 -28.75
C PRO A 72 19.98 -33.48 -27.41
N PRO A 73 20.13 -34.82 -27.33
CA PRO A 73 20.44 -35.49 -26.08
C PRO A 73 21.88 -35.24 -25.67
N GLU A 74 22.12 -34.76 -24.47
CA GLU A 74 23.32 -35.15 -23.71
C GLU A 74 23.16 -36.66 -23.41
N ALA A 75 24.18 -37.42 -23.70
CA ALA A 75 24.17 -38.89 -23.73
C ALA A 75 23.79 -39.47 -22.34
N GLY A 76 22.61 -40.02 -22.22
CA GLY A 76 22.13 -40.80 -21.11
C GLY A 76 20.75 -41.37 -21.40
N ALA A 77 20.64 -42.68 -21.38
CA ALA A 77 19.51 -43.58 -21.59
C ALA A 77 18.16 -42.98 -22.02
N VAL A 78 17.73 -43.28 -23.23
CA VAL A 78 16.43 -42.94 -23.82
C VAL A 78 15.32 -43.65 -23.05
N ALA A 79 14.68 -42.94 -22.08
CA ALA A 79 13.41 -43.38 -21.55
C ALA A 79 12.33 -43.19 -22.64
N THR A 80 11.58 -44.22 -22.96
CA THR A 80 10.46 -44.14 -23.92
C THR A 80 9.39 -43.23 -23.38
N VAL A 81 8.78 -42.39 -24.22
CA VAL A 81 7.74 -41.39 -23.85
C VAL A 81 6.55 -42.00 -23.05
N ALA A 82 6.37 -43.31 -23.12
CA ALA A 82 5.33 -44.05 -22.38
C ALA A 82 5.57 -44.11 -20.86
N ASP A 83 6.81 -43.87 -20.39
CA ASP A 83 7.17 -44.05 -18.98
C ASP A 83 7.29 -42.73 -18.17
N VAL A 84 6.90 -41.60 -18.77
CA VAL A 84 6.93 -40.29 -18.09
C VAL A 84 5.59 -39.97 -17.49
N ARG A 85 5.51 -39.90 -16.15
CA ARG A 85 4.32 -39.47 -15.41
C ARG A 85 4.63 -38.24 -14.60
N PHE A 86 4.01 -37.12 -14.92
CA PHE A 86 4.05 -35.91 -14.13
C PHE A 86 3.25 -36.07 -12.84
N GLU A 87 3.85 -35.81 -11.70
CA GLU A 87 3.20 -35.82 -10.40
C GLU A 87 2.74 -34.40 -10.02
N SER A 88 3.63 -33.42 -10.09
CA SER A 88 3.31 -32.02 -9.80
C SER A 88 4.25 -31.02 -10.49
N SER A 89 3.76 -29.81 -10.66
CA SER A 89 4.55 -28.64 -11.04
C SER A 89 4.09 -27.47 -10.18
N ARG A 90 5.03 -26.82 -9.48
CA ARG A 90 4.72 -25.74 -8.54
C ARG A 90 5.69 -24.58 -8.74
N ALA A 91 5.20 -23.33 -8.61
CA ALA A 91 6.04 -22.14 -8.70
C ALA A 91 7.10 -22.15 -7.60
N LEU A 92 8.35 -21.86 -7.96
CA LEU A 92 9.49 -21.88 -7.06
C LEU A 92 10.21 -20.53 -6.99
N GLY A 93 10.48 -19.91 -8.13
CA GLY A 93 11.48 -18.85 -8.19
C GLY A 93 11.12 -17.59 -7.41
N ASP A 94 9.86 -17.20 -7.37
CA ASP A 94 9.37 -16.07 -6.59
C ASP A 94 9.47 -16.32 -5.08
N VAL A 95 8.97 -17.47 -4.62
CA VAL A 95 9.05 -17.85 -3.19
C VAL A 95 10.48 -18.17 -2.77
N TRP A 96 11.32 -18.68 -3.68
CA TRP A 96 12.75 -18.84 -3.45
C TRP A 96 13.43 -17.51 -3.20
N ALA A 97 13.30 -16.56 -4.11
CA ALA A 97 13.93 -15.27 -3.99
C ALA A 97 13.52 -14.52 -2.72
N LEU A 98 12.23 -14.58 -2.38
CA LEU A 98 11.73 -13.96 -1.15
C LEU A 98 12.18 -14.69 0.12
N THR A 99 12.34 -16.02 0.08
CA THR A 99 12.86 -16.79 1.22
C THR A 99 14.34 -16.50 1.44
N GLU A 100 15.15 -16.47 0.38
CA GLU A 100 16.55 -16.10 0.46
C GLU A 100 16.74 -14.66 0.98
N LEU A 101 15.91 -13.72 0.48
CA LEU A 101 15.93 -12.34 0.96
C LEU A 101 15.53 -12.24 2.45
N TRP A 102 14.53 -13.01 2.87
CA TRP A 102 14.09 -13.11 4.27
C TRP A 102 15.25 -13.55 5.19
N ASP A 103 15.94 -14.60 4.78
CA ASP A 103 17.05 -15.17 5.56
C ASP A 103 18.27 -14.25 5.55
N GLU A 104 18.63 -13.66 4.40
CA GLU A 104 19.75 -12.71 4.28
C GLU A 104 19.54 -11.46 5.13
N LEU A 105 18.32 -10.92 5.15
CA LEU A 105 17.97 -9.78 6.00
C LEU A 105 17.85 -10.14 7.49
N GLY A 106 17.96 -11.42 7.83
CA GLY A 106 17.95 -11.90 9.21
C GLY A 106 16.56 -12.01 9.84
N PHE A 107 15.47 -11.95 9.04
CA PHE A 107 14.11 -12.07 9.58
C PHE A 107 13.83 -13.40 10.28
N GLY A 108 14.62 -14.45 10.01
CA GLY A 108 14.60 -15.71 10.75
C GLY A 108 14.87 -15.55 12.25
N GLU A 109 15.55 -14.45 12.68
CA GLU A 109 15.78 -14.13 14.09
C GLU A 109 14.48 -13.86 14.86
N LEU A 110 13.38 -13.54 14.17
CA LEU A 110 12.05 -13.44 14.78
C LEU A 110 11.65 -14.74 15.50
N ARG A 111 12.19 -15.89 15.09
CA ARG A 111 12.01 -17.15 15.81
C ARG A 111 12.42 -17.08 17.27
N ARG A 112 13.45 -16.29 17.61
CA ARG A 112 13.89 -16.08 19.00
C ARG A 112 12.86 -15.33 19.84
N VAL A 113 12.10 -14.42 19.23
CA VAL A 113 11.01 -13.70 19.91
C VAL A 113 9.92 -14.68 20.30
N PHE A 114 9.58 -15.62 19.40
CA PHE A 114 8.50 -16.57 19.61
C PHE A 114 8.93 -17.85 20.35
N GLY A 115 10.24 -18.14 20.43
CA GLY A 115 10.78 -19.34 21.07
C GLY A 115 10.53 -19.44 22.58
N ARG A 116 10.10 -18.34 23.20
CA ARG A 116 9.67 -18.29 24.61
C ARG A 116 8.18 -18.61 24.80
N THR A 117 7.46 -18.81 23.72
CA THR A 117 6.01 -19.13 23.75
C THR A 117 5.81 -20.63 24.01
N ARG A 118 4.71 -20.98 24.69
CA ARG A 118 4.28 -22.40 24.83
C ARG A 118 3.65 -22.95 23.54
N SER A 119 3.80 -22.24 22.43
CA SER A 119 3.19 -22.63 21.16
C SER A 119 3.90 -23.85 20.56
N ARG A 120 3.12 -24.84 20.14
CA ARG A 120 3.61 -26.03 19.41
C ARG A 120 3.77 -25.78 17.90
N ILE A 121 3.51 -24.54 17.44
CA ILE A 121 3.57 -24.13 16.03
C ILE A 121 4.82 -23.28 15.79
N ASP A 122 5.42 -23.40 14.64
CA ASP A 122 6.50 -22.49 14.20
C ASP A 122 5.86 -21.16 13.72
N VAL A 123 5.78 -20.20 14.66
CA VAL A 123 5.17 -18.90 14.42
C VAL A 123 5.93 -18.12 13.35
N GLU A 124 7.27 -18.16 13.35
CA GLU A 124 8.08 -17.46 12.35
C GLU A 124 7.77 -17.97 10.95
N ALA A 125 7.79 -19.28 10.75
CA ALA A 125 7.52 -19.88 9.45
C ALA A 125 6.12 -19.55 8.93
N LEU A 126 5.11 -19.49 9.82
CA LEU A 126 3.75 -19.12 9.47
C LEU A 126 3.61 -17.61 9.15
N VAL A 127 4.34 -16.75 9.85
CA VAL A 127 4.42 -15.32 9.55
C VAL A 127 5.09 -15.11 8.20
N ARG A 128 6.23 -15.74 7.96
CA ARG A 128 6.94 -15.74 6.67
C ARG A 128 6.00 -16.18 5.55
N LEU A 129 5.32 -17.30 5.70
CA LEU A 129 4.32 -17.79 4.73
C LEU A 129 3.27 -16.72 4.39
N MET A 130 2.70 -16.05 5.41
CA MET A 130 1.71 -15.00 5.21
C MET A 130 2.28 -13.74 4.54
N VAL A 131 3.52 -13.39 4.84
CA VAL A 131 4.24 -12.25 4.22
C VAL A 131 4.54 -12.55 2.75
N LEU A 132 5.08 -13.73 2.45
CA LEU A 132 5.37 -14.14 1.07
C LEU A 132 4.10 -14.19 0.22
N ASN A 133 3.00 -14.69 0.79
CA ASN A 133 1.70 -14.68 0.10
C ASN A 133 1.25 -13.26 -0.26
N ARG A 134 1.51 -12.23 0.59
CA ARG A 134 1.18 -10.84 0.25
C ARG A 134 1.93 -10.32 -0.97
N LEU A 135 3.13 -10.82 -1.21
CA LEU A 135 3.98 -10.39 -2.33
C LEU A 135 3.78 -11.23 -3.61
N CYS A 136 3.40 -12.50 -3.46
CA CYS A 136 3.26 -13.42 -4.59
C CYS A 136 1.83 -13.50 -5.13
N ASP A 137 0.84 -13.67 -4.25
CA ASP A 137 -0.58 -13.84 -4.61
C ASP A 137 -1.46 -13.40 -3.43
N PRO A 138 -1.67 -12.09 -3.24
CA PRO A 138 -2.40 -11.56 -2.11
C PRO A 138 -3.78 -12.18 -1.98
N THR A 139 -4.04 -12.92 -0.88
CA THR A 139 -5.30 -13.62 -0.66
C THR A 139 -5.71 -13.57 0.82
N SER A 140 -6.94 -14.05 1.13
CA SER A 140 -7.40 -14.24 2.51
C SER A 140 -6.58 -15.34 3.21
N LYS A 141 -6.64 -15.42 4.55
CA LYS A 141 -5.95 -16.48 5.29
C LYS A 141 -6.37 -17.91 4.88
N LEU A 142 -7.62 -18.09 4.47
CA LEU A 142 -8.05 -19.34 3.83
C LEU A 142 -7.46 -19.50 2.42
N GLY A 143 -7.29 -18.39 1.69
CA GLY A 143 -6.63 -18.38 0.39
C GLY A 143 -5.16 -18.80 0.48
N VAL A 144 -4.45 -18.41 1.54
CA VAL A 144 -3.05 -18.83 1.78
C VAL A 144 -2.92 -20.35 1.74
N LEU A 145 -3.86 -21.09 2.33
CA LEU A 145 -3.82 -22.55 2.33
C LEU A 145 -3.95 -23.15 0.92
N ARG A 146 -4.74 -22.51 0.06
CA ARG A 146 -4.87 -22.92 -1.35
C ARG A 146 -3.63 -22.52 -2.16
N TRP A 147 -3.14 -21.30 -1.95
CA TRP A 147 -1.92 -20.83 -2.60
C TRP A 147 -0.71 -21.70 -2.25
N LEU A 148 -0.59 -22.17 -0.99
CA LEU A 148 0.49 -23.03 -0.55
C LEU A 148 0.59 -24.35 -1.35
N GLN A 149 -0.53 -24.82 -1.93
CA GLN A 149 -0.54 -25.99 -2.80
C GLN A 149 0.02 -25.71 -4.21
N THR A 150 0.16 -24.45 -4.59
CA THR A 150 0.61 -24.02 -5.93
C THR A 150 2.09 -23.65 -5.97
N VAL A 151 2.74 -23.56 -4.81
CA VAL A 151 4.13 -23.14 -4.69
C VAL A 151 4.99 -24.22 -4.04
N ALA A 152 6.25 -24.26 -4.39
CA ALA A 152 7.28 -25.08 -3.75
C ALA A 152 8.07 -24.19 -2.77
N LEU A 153 7.50 -23.96 -1.57
CA LEU A 153 8.09 -23.07 -0.59
C LEU A 153 9.33 -23.72 0.04
N PRO A 154 10.54 -23.11 -0.06
CA PRO A 154 11.74 -23.65 0.51
C PRO A 154 11.67 -23.73 2.05
N ARG A 155 12.27 -24.78 2.61
CA ARG A 155 12.40 -24.97 4.08
C ARG A 155 11.05 -24.88 4.82
N PHE A 156 9.99 -25.38 4.18
CA PHE A 156 8.65 -25.35 4.74
C PHE A 156 7.89 -26.66 4.46
N ALA A 157 7.36 -27.28 5.51
CA ALA A 157 6.56 -28.50 5.40
C ALA A 157 5.05 -28.16 5.36
N PRO A 158 4.39 -28.27 4.20
CA PRO A 158 3.00 -27.82 4.04
C PRO A 158 1.93 -28.70 4.69
N LYS A 159 2.28 -29.95 5.05
CA LYS A 159 1.30 -30.99 5.41
C LYS A 159 0.48 -30.72 6.67
N GLU A 160 0.88 -29.76 7.50
CA GLU A 160 0.25 -29.54 8.81
C GLU A 160 -0.34 -28.13 9.00
N VAL A 161 -0.33 -27.26 7.97
CA VAL A 161 -0.82 -25.90 8.10
C VAL A 161 -2.34 -25.85 8.02
N THR A 162 -2.96 -25.34 9.07
CA THR A 162 -4.40 -25.10 9.13
C THR A 162 -4.70 -23.61 9.23
N HIS A 163 -5.93 -23.23 8.90
CA HIS A 163 -6.39 -21.83 9.09
C HIS A 163 -6.20 -21.37 10.53
N GLN A 164 -6.42 -22.26 11.51
CA GLN A 164 -6.26 -21.92 12.92
C GLN A 164 -4.78 -21.67 13.29
N HIS A 165 -3.82 -22.37 12.66
CA HIS A 165 -2.39 -22.08 12.85
C HIS A 165 -2.03 -20.68 12.39
N LEU A 166 -2.55 -20.24 11.24
CA LEU A 166 -2.33 -18.87 10.74
C LEU A 166 -2.92 -17.83 11.69
N LEU A 167 -4.14 -18.05 12.21
CA LEU A 167 -4.75 -17.14 13.16
C LEU A 167 -3.97 -17.08 14.49
N ARG A 168 -3.50 -18.21 15.01
CA ARG A 168 -2.67 -18.25 16.23
C ARG A 168 -1.32 -17.56 16.02
N ALA A 169 -0.72 -17.67 14.84
CA ALA A 169 0.50 -16.93 14.53
C ALA A 169 0.24 -15.41 14.49
N MET A 170 -0.92 -14.97 14.02
CA MET A 170 -1.33 -13.57 14.08
C MET A 170 -1.55 -13.11 15.54
N ASP A 171 -2.18 -13.91 16.36
CA ASP A 171 -2.41 -13.60 17.77
C ASP A 171 -1.04 -13.47 18.50
N ALA A 172 -0.08 -14.38 18.24
CA ALA A 172 1.28 -14.32 18.80
C ALA A 172 2.07 -13.07 18.33
N LEU A 173 1.87 -12.61 17.08
CA LEU A 173 2.50 -11.37 16.59
C LEU A 173 2.11 -10.15 17.42
N VAL A 174 0.87 -10.05 17.84
CA VAL A 174 0.37 -8.91 18.64
C VAL A 174 0.75 -9.07 20.10
N GLU A 175 0.68 -10.28 20.64
CA GLU A 175 1.11 -10.58 22.01
C GLU A 175 2.58 -10.16 22.24
N HIS A 176 3.44 -10.28 21.22
CA HIS A 176 4.86 -9.93 21.28
C HIS A 176 5.22 -8.71 20.43
N GLN A 177 4.26 -7.81 20.15
CA GLN A 177 4.42 -6.71 19.20
C GLN A 177 5.66 -5.85 19.47
N ASP A 178 5.91 -5.46 20.71
CA ASP A 178 7.06 -4.60 21.06
C ASP A 178 8.40 -5.32 20.81
N CYS A 179 8.48 -6.61 21.14
CA CYS A 179 9.67 -7.42 20.86
C CYS A 179 9.89 -7.62 19.35
N VAL A 180 8.80 -7.80 18.59
CA VAL A 180 8.86 -7.91 17.13
C VAL A 180 9.31 -6.58 16.52
N GLN A 181 8.77 -5.46 16.96
CA GLN A 181 9.18 -4.13 16.48
C GLN A 181 10.65 -3.84 16.80
N ALA A 182 11.11 -4.15 18.01
CA ALA A 182 12.51 -3.99 18.38
C ALA A 182 13.45 -4.89 17.55
N ALA A 183 13.05 -6.14 17.29
CA ALA A 183 13.78 -7.04 16.42
C ALA A 183 13.86 -6.51 14.98
N LEU A 184 12.73 -6.10 14.41
CA LEU A 184 12.66 -5.49 13.07
C LEU A 184 13.53 -4.24 12.97
N ALA A 185 13.47 -3.34 13.96
CA ALA A 185 14.32 -2.17 14.01
C ALA A 185 15.82 -2.55 14.03
N GLY A 186 16.19 -3.58 14.79
CA GLY A 186 17.56 -4.12 14.80
C GLY A 186 18.04 -4.62 13.44
N LEU A 187 17.16 -5.31 12.69
CA LEU A 187 17.44 -5.82 11.34
C LEU A 187 17.54 -4.70 10.30
N LEU A 188 16.75 -3.63 10.44
CA LEU A 188 16.74 -2.51 9.50
C LEU A 188 17.87 -1.51 9.74
N ARG A 189 18.43 -1.42 10.94
CA ARG A 189 19.53 -0.47 11.29
C ARG A 189 20.70 -0.45 10.30
N PRO A 190 21.23 -1.60 9.82
CA PRO A 190 22.34 -1.59 8.86
C PRO A 190 21.99 -0.95 7.50
N LEU A 191 20.70 -0.81 7.19
CA LEU A 191 20.19 -0.26 5.94
C LEU A 191 19.90 1.25 6.03
N ILE A 192 20.10 1.86 7.21
CA ILE A 192 19.77 3.26 7.50
C ILE A 192 21.05 4.06 7.69
N ASP A 193 21.11 5.24 7.05
CA ASP A 193 22.16 6.21 7.37
C ASP A 193 21.97 6.72 8.80
N GLN A 194 22.94 6.47 9.66
CA GLN A 194 22.88 6.83 11.08
C GLN A 194 23.34 8.26 11.36
N ASP A 195 24.06 8.89 10.43
CA ASP A 195 24.59 10.25 10.63
C ASP A 195 23.54 11.32 10.33
N LEU A 196 22.68 11.09 9.32
CA LEU A 196 21.59 11.97 8.98
C LEU A 196 20.40 11.17 8.47
N SER A 197 19.38 10.99 9.31
CA SER A 197 18.16 10.32 8.89
C SER A 197 17.03 11.31 8.63
N VAL A 198 16.63 11.43 7.38
CA VAL A 198 15.39 12.10 7.00
C VAL A 198 14.28 11.07 7.11
N VAL A 199 13.31 11.32 8.00
CA VAL A 199 12.17 10.44 8.19
C VAL A 199 10.89 11.13 7.74
N PHE A 200 10.09 10.39 7.02
CA PHE A 200 8.78 10.82 6.56
C PHE A 200 7.70 10.10 7.35
N TYR A 201 6.70 10.84 7.78
CA TYR A 201 5.52 10.28 8.40
C TYR A 201 4.25 10.74 7.69
N ASP A 202 3.39 9.80 7.38
CA ASP A 202 2.06 10.06 6.86
C ASP A 202 1.11 8.93 7.26
N MET A 203 -0.20 9.18 7.12
CA MET A 203 -1.28 8.25 7.44
C MET A 203 -2.17 7.99 6.23
N THR A 204 -2.74 6.80 6.19
CA THR A 204 -3.77 6.45 5.20
C THR A 204 -4.93 5.72 5.85
N THR A 205 -6.06 5.69 5.15
CA THR A 205 -7.25 4.94 5.55
C THR A 205 -7.26 3.57 4.88
N ILE A 206 -7.58 2.52 5.66
CA ILE A 206 -7.72 1.15 5.19
C ILE A 206 -9.15 0.69 5.43
N GLY A 207 -9.87 0.39 4.35
CA GLY A 207 -11.25 -0.08 4.39
C GLY A 207 -11.37 -1.47 5.03
N VAL A 208 -12.42 -1.67 5.81
CA VAL A 208 -12.73 -2.94 6.46
C VAL A 208 -14.13 -3.39 6.11
N GLU A 209 -14.33 -4.70 6.05
CA GLU A 209 -15.61 -5.32 5.80
C GLU A 209 -16.27 -5.82 7.10
N GLY A 210 -17.59 -5.92 7.06
CA GLY A 210 -18.42 -6.44 8.16
C GLY A 210 -19.05 -5.35 9.02
N GLN A 211 -20.26 -5.64 9.53
CA GLN A 211 -21.12 -4.67 10.21
C GLN A 211 -21.18 -4.85 11.75
N THR A 212 -20.61 -5.94 12.27
CA THR A 212 -20.64 -6.19 13.71
C THR A 212 -19.78 -5.20 14.48
N GLU A 213 -20.31 -4.61 15.53
CA GLU A 213 -19.60 -3.73 16.46
C GLU A 213 -19.04 -4.53 17.63
N LEU A 214 -17.87 -4.12 18.11
CA LEU A 214 -17.19 -4.70 19.27
C LEU A 214 -16.74 -3.56 20.20
N ALA A 215 -16.65 -3.85 21.47
CA ALA A 215 -16.04 -2.90 22.42
C ALA A 215 -14.57 -2.68 22.06
N GLY A 216 -14.14 -1.42 21.99
CA GLY A 216 -12.76 -1.07 21.57
C GLY A 216 -12.45 -1.37 20.11
N ASP A 217 -13.47 -1.32 19.24
CA ASP A 217 -13.34 -1.63 17.82
C ASP A 217 -12.50 -0.57 17.09
N LEU A 218 -11.42 -1.00 16.46
CA LEU A 218 -10.60 -0.14 15.59
C LEU A 218 -11.34 0.33 14.33
N ARG A 219 -12.39 -0.40 13.94
CA ARG A 219 -13.16 -0.17 12.71
C ARG A 219 -14.20 0.91 12.94
N GLN A 220 -13.81 2.16 12.86
CA GLN A 220 -14.70 3.30 13.01
C GLN A 220 -15.09 3.87 11.63
N PHE A 221 -16.27 4.51 11.57
CA PHE A 221 -16.66 5.28 10.40
C PHE A 221 -15.85 6.58 10.36
N GLY A 222 -15.26 6.86 9.21
CA GLY A 222 -14.49 8.07 8.96
C GLY A 222 -14.50 8.45 7.48
N LEU A 223 -14.08 9.68 7.21
CA LEU A 223 -13.88 10.13 5.84
C LEU A 223 -12.67 9.42 5.25
N SER A 224 -12.90 8.61 4.22
CA SER A 224 -11.81 7.88 3.55
C SER A 224 -10.97 8.82 2.70
N LYS A 225 -9.65 8.63 2.69
CA LYS A 225 -8.75 9.32 1.74
C LYS A 225 -9.05 8.95 0.27
N ASP A 226 -9.75 7.82 0.06
CA ASP A 226 -10.22 7.39 -1.27
C ASP A 226 -11.64 7.94 -1.61
N GLY A 227 -12.21 8.76 -0.73
CA GLY A 227 -13.51 9.42 -0.85
C GLY A 227 -14.65 8.69 -0.13
N GLY A 228 -15.60 9.49 0.40
CA GLY A 228 -16.81 9.03 1.07
C GLY A 228 -16.61 8.52 2.51
N MET A 229 -17.73 8.36 3.23
CA MET A 229 -17.76 7.79 4.58
C MET A 229 -17.67 6.27 4.48
N ARG A 230 -16.67 5.68 5.13
CA ARG A 230 -16.46 4.22 5.15
C ARG A 230 -16.06 3.75 6.54
N ARG A 231 -16.35 2.50 6.82
CA ARG A 231 -15.80 1.81 7.98
C ARG A 231 -14.35 1.45 7.68
N GLN A 232 -13.42 1.90 8.52
CA GLN A 232 -11.99 1.86 8.25
C GLN A 232 -11.18 1.85 9.54
N PHE A 233 -9.88 1.64 9.43
CA PHE A 233 -8.91 2.01 10.43
C PHE A 233 -7.85 2.93 9.79
N MET A 234 -7.12 3.67 10.61
CA MET A 234 -6.02 4.51 10.17
C MET A 234 -4.70 3.75 10.28
N LEU A 235 -3.89 3.79 9.23
CA LEU A 235 -2.54 3.22 9.20
C LEU A 235 -1.53 4.34 8.99
N GLY A 236 -0.67 4.56 9.97
CA GLY A 236 0.49 5.43 9.85
C GLY A 236 1.75 4.63 9.54
N VAL A 237 2.59 5.18 8.68
CA VAL A 237 3.88 4.59 8.32
C VAL A 237 4.97 5.64 8.41
N VAL A 238 6.09 5.28 9.00
CA VAL A 238 7.33 6.05 8.96
C VAL A 238 8.29 5.37 8.01
N GLN A 239 8.94 6.14 7.16
CA GLN A 239 9.97 5.64 6.24
C GLN A 239 11.13 6.61 6.10
N THR A 240 12.27 6.11 5.60
CA THR A 240 13.43 6.95 5.22
C THR A 240 13.18 7.70 3.92
N ALA A 241 14.11 8.59 3.57
CA ALA A 241 14.09 9.31 2.29
C ALA A 241 14.14 8.36 1.07
N GLU A 242 14.79 7.21 1.21
CA GLU A 242 14.89 6.18 0.16
C GLU A 242 13.62 5.32 0.09
N GLY A 243 12.70 5.55 1.01
CA GLY A 243 11.42 4.85 1.08
C GLY A 243 11.46 3.53 1.84
N LEU A 244 12.51 3.26 2.66
CA LEU A 244 12.57 2.10 3.53
C LEU A 244 11.61 2.31 4.72
N PRO A 245 10.61 1.46 4.94
CA PRO A 245 9.71 1.56 6.08
C PRO A 245 10.43 1.24 7.38
N LEU A 246 10.26 2.10 8.39
CA LEU A 246 10.91 1.98 9.70
C LEU A 246 9.96 1.40 10.75
N THR A 247 8.77 2.00 10.86
CA THR A 247 7.73 1.56 11.78
C THR A 247 6.35 1.89 11.23
N HIS A 248 5.34 1.26 11.81
CA HIS A 248 3.94 1.51 11.50
C HIS A 248 3.09 1.50 12.76
N ARG A 249 1.96 2.20 12.69
CA ARG A 249 0.96 2.20 13.75
C ARG A 249 -0.44 2.11 13.18
N VAL A 250 -1.32 1.48 13.95
CA VAL A 250 -2.74 1.33 13.63
C VAL A 250 -3.56 2.07 14.68
N TRP A 251 -4.46 2.94 14.21
CA TRP A 251 -5.40 3.68 15.06
C TRP A 251 -6.85 3.43 14.62
N GLU A 252 -7.78 3.88 15.44
CA GLU A 252 -9.20 3.87 15.11
C GLU A 252 -9.47 4.67 13.84
N GLY A 253 -10.48 4.25 13.07
CA GLY A 253 -10.76 4.79 11.74
C GLY A 253 -11.19 6.26 11.69
N ASN A 254 -11.55 6.85 12.83
CA ASN A 254 -11.91 8.27 12.99
C ASN A 254 -10.81 9.10 13.68
N THR A 255 -9.62 8.53 13.92
CA THR A 255 -8.51 9.22 14.55
C THR A 255 -8.02 10.38 13.69
N ALA A 256 -7.90 11.57 14.27
CA ALA A 256 -7.26 12.72 13.62
C ALA A 256 -5.75 12.51 13.51
N GLU A 257 -5.13 13.07 12.47
CA GLU A 257 -3.69 12.85 12.20
C GLU A 257 -2.78 13.59 13.20
N ALA A 258 -3.11 14.83 13.55
CA ALA A 258 -2.25 15.68 14.38
C ALA A 258 -1.85 15.06 15.74
N PRO A 259 -2.76 14.47 16.54
CA PRO A 259 -2.40 13.88 17.83
C PRO A 259 -1.48 12.65 17.75
N THR A 260 -1.36 12.02 16.58
CA THR A 260 -0.58 10.78 16.42
C THR A 260 0.93 11.03 16.31
N LEU A 261 1.32 12.25 15.95
CA LEU A 261 2.71 12.60 15.63
C LEU A 261 3.66 12.36 16.81
N SER A 262 3.29 12.80 18.01
CA SER A 262 4.14 12.67 19.20
C SER A 262 4.47 11.21 19.51
N THR A 263 3.47 10.35 19.49
CA THR A 263 3.65 8.90 19.73
C THR A 263 4.62 8.28 18.74
N VAL A 264 4.48 8.61 17.46
CA VAL A 264 5.29 8.03 16.39
C VAL A 264 6.73 8.51 16.43
N VAL A 265 6.94 9.81 16.69
CA VAL A 265 8.29 10.37 16.80
C VAL A 265 9.03 9.76 17.99
N GLN A 266 8.39 9.65 19.16
CA GLN A 266 8.98 8.99 20.33
C GLN A 266 9.37 7.54 20.04
N GLU A 267 8.53 6.80 19.33
CA GLU A 267 8.82 5.42 18.93
C GLU A 267 10.05 5.33 18.02
N VAL A 268 10.13 6.19 17.00
CA VAL A 268 11.29 6.23 16.09
C VAL A 268 12.57 6.53 16.86
N LEU A 269 12.54 7.53 17.73
CA LEU A 269 13.70 7.90 18.54
C LEU A 269 14.13 6.81 19.53
N ALA A 270 13.18 6.02 20.03
CA ALA A 270 13.46 4.88 20.91
C ALA A 270 14.03 3.67 20.14
N LEU A 271 13.52 3.39 18.94
CA LEU A 271 13.90 2.23 18.14
C LEU A 271 15.21 2.41 17.38
N TYR A 272 15.50 3.65 16.95
CA TYR A 272 16.63 3.93 16.06
C TYR A 272 17.59 4.95 16.71
N PRO A 273 18.80 4.51 17.10
CA PRO A 273 19.80 5.40 17.68
C PRO A 273 20.50 6.22 16.59
N VAL A 274 19.77 7.15 15.99
CA VAL A 274 20.29 8.09 14.99
C VAL A 274 20.88 9.34 15.65
N LYS A 275 21.89 9.95 15.04
CA LYS A 275 22.54 11.15 15.58
C LYS A 275 21.75 12.41 15.26
N ARG A 276 21.08 12.45 14.13
CA ARG A 276 20.27 13.58 13.64
C ARG A 276 19.02 13.08 12.96
N VAL A 277 17.87 13.68 13.25
CA VAL A 277 16.59 13.36 12.64
C VAL A 277 15.96 14.61 12.05
N VAL A 278 15.59 14.56 10.79
CA VAL A 278 14.75 15.57 10.13
C VAL A 278 13.39 14.93 9.82
N LEU A 279 12.39 15.28 10.60
CA LEU A 279 11.02 14.83 10.38
C LEU A 279 10.37 15.63 9.26
N VAL A 280 9.87 14.95 8.23
CA VAL A 280 9.09 15.57 7.16
C VAL A 280 7.67 15.02 7.21
N ALA A 281 6.68 15.91 7.31
CA ALA A 281 5.29 15.50 7.43
C ALA A 281 4.33 16.43 6.66
N ASP A 282 3.17 15.86 6.25
CA ASP A 282 2.19 16.56 5.45
C ASP A 282 1.32 17.54 6.26
N ARG A 283 0.49 18.26 5.53
CA ARG A 283 -0.37 19.35 5.98
C ARG A 283 -1.30 18.99 7.15
N GLY A 284 -1.74 17.74 7.23
CA GLY A 284 -2.63 17.26 8.30
C GLY A 284 -1.98 17.24 9.69
N LEU A 285 -0.65 17.20 9.74
CA LEU A 285 0.14 17.01 10.97
C LEU A 285 0.61 18.32 11.61
N LEU A 286 0.51 19.47 10.91
CA LEU A 286 0.88 20.76 11.47
C LEU A 286 -0.22 21.31 12.37
N SER A 287 -0.01 21.26 13.69
CA SER A 287 -0.74 22.00 14.73
C SER A 287 0.22 22.84 15.56
N LEU A 288 -0.29 23.80 16.33
CA LEU A 288 0.53 24.57 17.27
C LEU A 288 1.10 23.66 18.35
N ASP A 289 0.29 22.78 18.90
CA ASP A 289 0.70 21.82 19.93
C ASP A 289 1.83 20.92 19.44
N ASN A 290 1.75 20.43 18.20
CA ASN A 290 2.81 19.63 17.59
C ASN A 290 4.11 20.41 17.40
N LEU A 291 4.02 21.69 17.02
CA LEU A 291 5.19 22.55 16.89
C LEU A 291 5.89 22.79 18.23
N GLU A 292 5.13 23.14 19.27
CA GLU A 292 5.65 23.34 20.62
C GLU A 292 6.27 22.06 21.17
N TRP A 293 5.57 20.95 20.98
CA TRP A 293 6.05 19.64 21.42
C TRP A 293 7.36 19.26 20.71
N LEU A 294 7.45 19.38 19.37
CA LEU A 294 8.65 19.05 18.57
C LEU A 294 9.86 19.90 18.98
N ARG A 295 9.67 21.18 19.29
CA ARG A 295 10.75 22.05 19.78
C ARG A 295 11.40 21.54 21.07
N GLY A 296 10.62 20.89 21.91
CA GLY A 296 11.07 20.30 23.17
C GLY A 296 11.80 18.97 23.00
N GLN A 297 11.68 18.31 21.84
CA GLN A 297 12.27 16.99 21.65
C GLN A 297 13.76 17.04 21.31
N ARG A 298 14.48 16.02 21.79
CA ARG A 298 15.91 15.82 21.55
C ARG A 298 16.15 14.43 20.99
N VAL A 299 17.18 14.29 20.15
CA VAL A 299 17.56 13.01 19.55
C VAL A 299 18.30 12.16 20.57
N GLY A 300 17.76 10.98 20.90
CA GLY A 300 18.47 9.87 21.51
C GLY A 300 19.40 10.18 22.69
N GLY A 301 18.99 11.02 23.67
CA GLY A 301 19.83 11.38 24.82
C GLY A 301 20.94 12.39 24.52
N THR A 302 20.91 13.04 23.36
CA THR A 302 21.78 14.14 22.99
C THR A 302 21.11 15.51 23.23
N GLU A 303 21.89 16.61 23.19
CA GLU A 303 21.36 17.97 23.19
C GLU A 303 20.80 18.39 21.81
N GLN A 304 20.94 17.53 20.79
CA GLN A 304 20.52 17.84 19.42
C GLN A 304 18.99 17.88 19.31
N PRO A 305 18.39 19.00 18.86
CA PRO A 305 16.95 19.06 18.70
C PRO A 305 16.48 18.15 17.55
N VAL A 306 15.26 17.66 17.66
CA VAL A 306 14.57 17.05 16.51
C VAL A 306 14.29 18.16 15.51
N GLU A 307 14.81 18.00 14.30
CA GLU A 307 14.56 18.92 13.20
C GLU A 307 13.28 18.51 12.46
N PHE A 308 12.64 19.49 11.82
CA PHE A 308 11.40 19.21 11.08
C PHE A 308 11.20 20.11 9.86
N ILE A 309 10.45 19.59 8.89
CA ILE A 309 9.90 20.29 7.74
C ILE A 309 8.41 19.95 7.68
N LEU A 310 7.54 20.89 8.00
CA LEU A 310 6.09 20.67 8.08
C LEU A 310 5.37 21.60 7.10
N ALA A 311 4.44 21.05 6.32
CA ALA A 311 3.64 21.85 5.40
C ALA A 311 2.46 22.51 6.12
N VAL A 312 2.23 23.78 5.84
CA VAL A 312 1.10 24.54 6.36
C VAL A 312 -0.19 24.08 5.65
N PRO A 313 -1.25 23.72 6.39
CA PRO A 313 -2.54 23.43 5.78
C PRO A 313 -3.12 24.67 5.08
N GLY A 314 -3.73 24.51 3.92
CA GLY A 314 -4.32 25.63 3.18
C GLY A 314 -5.35 26.44 3.97
N ARG A 315 -6.10 25.80 4.88
CA ARG A 315 -7.04 26.46 5.80
C ARG A 315 -6.38 27.47 6.75
N ARG A 316 -5.07 27.33 6.98
CA ARG A 316 -4.28 28.24 7.85
C ARG A 316 -3.53 29.32 7.07
N TYR A 317 -3.60 29.35 5.74
CA TYR A 317 -2.90 30.35 4.94
C TYR A 317 -3.33 31.80 5.27
N ALA A 318 -4.58 31.96 5.76
CA ALA A 318 -5.05 33.27 6.22
C ALA A 318 -4.22 33.84 7.39
N GLU A 319 -3.63 32.99 8.24
CA GLU A 319 -2.73 33.40 9.34
C GLU A 319 -1.40 33.97 8.82
N PHE A 320 -1.05 33.68 7.60
CA PHE A 320 0.17 34.14 6.94
C PHE A 320 -0.07 35.28 5.92
N ALA A 321 -1.30 35.82 5.85
CA ALA A 321 -1.67 36.82 4.84
C ALA A 321 -0.75 38.04 4.85
N GLU A 322 -0.46 38.59 6.04
CA GLU A 322 0.43 39.76 6.20
C GLU A 322 1.86 39.50 5.66
N ILE A 323 2.33 38.25 5.73
CA ILE A 323 3.63 37.84 5.19
C ILE A 323 3.53 37.58 3.69
N LEU A 324 2.42 36.98 3.25
CA LEU A 324 2.26 36.54 1.85
C LEU A 324 1.91 37.68 0.89
N GLU A 325 1.17 38.70 1.32
CA GLU A 325 0.75 39.83 0.49
C GLU A 325 1.95 40.57 -0.13
N PRO A 326 2.96 41.03 0.64
CA PRO A 326 4.13 41.69 0.08
C PRO A 326 4.99 40.74 -0.78
N ILE A 327 5.11 39.47 -0.37
CA ILE A 327 5.85 38.46 -1.15
C ILE A 327 5.15 38.24 -2.49
N HIS A 328 3.83 38.15 -2.50
CA HIS A 328 3.05 37.96 -3.72
C HIS A 328 3.20 39.14 -4.67
N ALA A 329 3.03 40.36 -4.19
CA ALA A 329 3.15 41.57 -4.98
C ALA A 329 4.54 41.73 -5.61
N LEU A 330 5.61 41.47 -4.84
CA LEU A 330 6.98 41.69 -5.28
C LEU A 330 7.55 40.55 -6.14
N ARG A 331 7.15 39.31 -5.92
CA ARG A 331 7.85 38.14 -6.47
C ARG A 331 6.96 37.11 -7.18
N CYS A 332 5.69 37.05 -6.88
CA CYS A 332 4.81 35.99 -7.42
C CYS A 332 3.88 36.50 -8.52
N ALA A 333 3.36 37.72 -8.41
CA ALA A 333 2.32 38.24 -9.32
C ALA A 333 2.75 38.27 -10.80
N ALA A 334 4.01 38.53 -11.09
CA ALA A 334 4.57 38.56 -12.46
C ALA A 334 5.39 37.31 -12.80
N ALA A 335 5.37 36.29 -11.94
CA ALA A 335 6.18 35.09 -12.14
C ALA A 335 5.65 34.23 -13.28
N THR A 336 6.52 33.81 -14.20
CA THR A 336 6.21 32.87 -15.30
C THR A 336 6.74 31.45 -15.03
N ARG A 337 7.56 31.29 -13.99
CA ARG A 337 8.15 30.01 -13.53
C ARG A 337 7.99 29.89 -12.03
N GLU A 338 8.20 28.68 -11.50
CA GLU A 338 8.20 28.45 -10.05
C GLU A 338 9.22 29.39 -9.37
N VAL A 339 8.75 30.12 -8.37
CA VAL A 339 9.56 31.02 -7.54
C VAL A 339 9.63 30.42 -6.14
N LEU A 340 10.81 30.54 -5.55
CA LEU A 340 11.13 30.03 -4.23
C LEU A 340 11.76 31.14 -3.38
N GLY A 341 11.46 31.13 -2.10
CA GLY A 341 12.10 32.03 -1.14
C GLY A 341 11.86 31.59 0.29
N GLU A 342 12.44 32.35 1.20
CA GLU A 342 12.26 32.13 2.63
C GLU A 342 12.09 33.44 3.37
N THR A 343 11.47 33.37 4.53
CA THR A 343 11.30 34.47 5.47
C THR A 343 11.21 33.89 6.89
N ARG A 344 11.17 34.78 7.89
CA ARG A 344 10.95 34.37 9.28
C ARG A 344 9.46 34.38 9.62
N TRP A 345 9.06 33.38 10.36
CA TRP A 345 7.76 33.31 11.02
C TRP A 345 7.97 32.92 12.48
N GLN A 346 7.75 33.87 13.39
CA GLN A 346 8.19 33.74 14.78
C GLN A 346 9.71 33.51 14.85
N ASP A 347 10.17 32.47 15.53
CA ASP A 347 11.57 32.02 15.62
C ASP A 347 11.93 30.92 14.60
N LEU A 348 10.98 30.53 13.73
CA LEU A 348 11.15 29.52 12.71
C LEU A 348 11.40 30.13 11.32
N ARG A 349 11.89 29.31 10.42
CA ARG A 349 12.00 29.64 9.00
C ARG A 349 10.69 29.25 8.30
N LEU A 350 10.14 30.15 7.51
CA LEU A 350 9.03 29.92 6.61
C LEU A 350 9.60 29.88 5.17
N VAL A 351 9.71 28.70 4.61
CA VAL A 351 10.07 28.48 3.21
C VAL A 351 8.78 28.48 2.40
N TRP A 352 8.75 29.26 1.33
CA TRP A 352 7.60 29.36 0.45
C TRP A 352 7.99 29.10 -1.00
N ALA A 353 7.12 28.40 -1.72
CA ALA A 353 7.22 28.22 -3.17
C ALA A 353 5.90 28.68 -3.81
N HIS A 354 5.98 29.22 -5.02
CA HIS A 354 4.82 29.58 -5.83
C HIS A 354 4.98 29.07 -7.25
N ASP A 355 4.02 28.23 -7.67
CA ASP A 355 3.88 27.74 -9.04
C ASP A 355 2.77 28.52 -9.75
N PRO A 356 3.10 29.40 -10.73
CA PRO A 356 2.12 30.25 -11.40
C PRO A 356 1.13 29.45 -12.26
N ARG A 357 1.50 28.28 -12.80
CA ARG A 357 0.58 27.42 -13.56
C ARG A 357 -0.50 26.88 -12.66
N ARG A 358 -0.06 26.31 -11.54
CA ARG A 358 -0.99 25.78 -10.52
C ARG A 358 -1.87 26.86 -9.91
N ALA A 359 -1.34 28.09 -9.76
CA ALA A 359 -2.12 29.24 -9.29
C ALA A 359 -3.27 29.56 -10.27
N LEU A 360 -2.95 29.65 -11.56
CA LEU A 360 -3.96 29.91 -12.61
C LEU A 360 -5.02 28.82 -12.65
N GLU A 361 -4.63 27.54 -12.58
CA GLU A 361 -5.56 26.40 -12.56
C GLU A 361 -6.50 26.46 -11.36
N GLN A 362 -5.96 26.72 -10.16
CA GLN A 362 -6.75 26.78 -8.92
C GLN A 362 -7.71 27.96 -8.92
N THR A 363 -7.25 29.15 -9.34
CA THR A 363 -8.08 30.34 -9.45
C THR A 363 -9.19 30.14 -10.49
N ALA A 364 -8.87 29.60 -11.68
CA ALA A 364 -9.85 29.34 -12.73
C ALA A 364 -10.91 28.33 -12.28
N ALA A 365 -10.50 27.21 -11.69
CA ALA A 365 -11.41 26.20 -11.17
C ALA A 365 -12.34 26.76 -10.09
N ARG A 366 -11.80 27.54 -9.15
CA ARG A 366 -12.60 28.19 -8.09
C ARG A 366 -13.62 29.16 -8.68
N ARG A 367 -13.19 30.05 -9.59
CA ARG A 367 -14.08 31.02 -10.24
C ARG A 367 -15.16 30.34 -11.08
N GLN A 368 -14.81 29.25 -11.77
CA GLN A 368 -15.78 28.45 -12.49
C GLN A 368 -16.86 27.88 -11.55
N HIS A 369 -16.47 27.22 -10.45
CA HIS A 369 -17.42 26.66 -9.47
C HIS A 369 -18.28 27.75 -8.83
N ILE A 370 -17.71 28.92 -8.50
CA ILE A 370 -18.49 30.07 -8.02
C ILE A 370 -19.51 30.50 -9.08
N GLY A 371 -19.09 30.61 -10.35
CA GLY A 371 -19.96 30.96 -11.45
C GLY A 371 -21.12 29.98 -11.65
N GLU A 372 -20.83 28.68 -11.63
CA GLU A 372 -21.84 27.62 -11.76
C GLU A 372 -22.87 27.69 -10.61
N LEU A 373 -22.40 27.77 -9.37
CA LEU A 373 -23.28 27.85 -8.20
C LEU A 373 -24.12 29.13 -8.17
N THR A 374 -23.53 30.26 -8.52
CA THR A 374 -24.27 31.55 -8.57
C THR A 374 -25.27 31.60 -9.70
N GLN A 375 -24.95 31.03 -10.85
CA GLN A 375 -25.90 30.92 -11.97
C GLN A 375 -27.11 30.05 -11.59
N GLU A 376 -26.87 28.90 -10.96
CA GLU A 376 -27.95 28.03 -10.50
C GLU A 376 -28.76 28.67 -9.37
N ALA A 377 -28.09 29.38 -8.44
CA ALA A 377 -28.78 30.16 -7.40
C ALA A 377 -29.69 31.26 -7.98
N GLN A 378 -29.21 32.00 -8.98
CA GLN A 378 -30.01 33.02 -9.69
C GLN A 378 -31.20 32.41 -10.40
N GLN A 379 -31.06 31.26 -11.06
CA GLN A 379 -32.16 30.53 -11.68
C GLN A 379 -33.22 30.12 -10.65
N ARG A 380 -32.81 29.71 -9.44
CA ARG A 380 -33.74 29.36 -8.37
C ARG A 380 -34.44 30.59 -7.80
N ALA A 381 -33.71 31.69 -7.61
CA ALA A 381 -34.30 32.97 -7.19
C ALA A 381 -35.36 33.44 -8.21
N GLY A 382 -35.02 33.44 -9.50
CA GLY A 382 -36.00 33.82 -10.54
C GLY A 382 -37.24 32.90 -10.60
N LYS A 383 -37.12 31.63 -10.24
CA LYS A 383 -38.28 30.73 -10.10
C LYS A 383 -39.11 31.07 -8.84
N LEU A 384 -38.51 31.47 -7.73
CA LEU A 384 -39.21 31.92 -6.54
C LEU A 384 -40.00 33.20 -6.85
N ASP A 385 -39.36 34.21 -7.47
CA ASP A 385 -39.99 35.47 -7.88
C ASP A 385 -41.17 35.23 -8.82
N ALA A 386 -41.03 34.34 -9.81
CA ALA A 386 -42.11 33.99 -10.73
C ALA A 386 -43.29 33.29 -10.04
N GLN A 387 -43.03 32.51 -8.99
CA GLN A 387 -44.09 31.87 -8.20
C GLN A 387 -44.84 32.86 -7.33
N GLU A 388 -44.19 33.90 -6.80
CA GLU A 388 -44.84 34.99 -6.05
C GLU A 388 -45.63 35.91 -6.97
N GLY A 389 -45.14 36.17 -8.18
CA GLY A 389 -45.82 36.99 -9.21
C GLY A 389 -47.04 36.34 -9.83
N GLY A 390 -47.50 35.16 -9.41
CA GLY A 390 -48.74 34.52 -9.81
C GLY A 390 -48.73 33.90 -11.21
N THR A 391 -47.58 33.74 -11.86
CA THR A 391 -47.45 33.05 -13.14
C THR A 391 -47.70 31.55 -12.99
N ALA A 392 -48.49 30.96 -13.89
CA ALA A 392 -48.83 29.53 -13.85
C ALA A 392 -47.59 28.65 -13.90
N PHE A 393 -47.28 27.99 -12.80
CA PHE A 393 -46.10 27.12 -12.66
C PHE A 393 -46.49 25.65 -12.81
N ARG A 394 -45.81 24.94 -13.73
CA ARG A 394 -45.91 23.47 -13.84
C ARG A 394 -44.75 22.83 -13.07
N GLY A 395 -45.05 22.10 -12.00
CA GLY A 395 -44.06 21.34 -11.22
C GLY A 395 -44.19 21.54 -9.70
N ARG A 396 -43.22 20.97 -8.96
CA ARG A 396 -43.16 21.14 -7.50
C ARG A 396 -42.73 22.56 -7.15
N ARG A 397 -43.50 23.25 -6.30
CA ARG A 397 -43.17 24.61 -5.84
C ARG A 397 -41.83 24.59 -5.09
N LEU A 398 -41.01 25.56 -5.41
CA LEU A 398 -39.77 25.86 -4.71
C LEU A 398 -40.10 26.69 -3.47
N SER A 399 -39.33 26.54 -2.39
CA SER A 399 -39.39 27.41 -1.23
C SER A 399 -38.04 28.05 -0.96
N ASP A 400 -38.03 29.22 -0.36
CA ASP A 400 -36.80 29.92 0.04
C ASP A 400 -35.93 29.04 0.94
N SER A 401 -36.55 28.40 1.92
CA SER A 401 -35.85 27.45 2.79
C SER A 401 -35.22 26.28 2.02
N GLY A 402 -35.91 25.77 1.01
CA GLY A 402 -35.37 24.71 0.14
C GLY A 402 -34.21 25.19 -0.73
N ALA A 403 -34.31 26.41 -1.28
CA ALA A 403 -33.24 27.02 -2.07
C ALA A 403 -32.00 27.32 -1.21
N LYS A 404 -32.20 27.84 0.01
CA LYS A 404 -31.11 28.05 0.99
C LYS A 404 -30.40 26.75 1.37
N ALA A 405 -31.18 25.72 1.74
CA ALA A 405 -30.63 24.42 2.12
C ALA A 405 -29.82 23.78 0.99
N TRP A 406 -30.31 23.91 -0.25
CA TRP A 406 -29.59 23.46 -1.42
C TRP A 406 -28.27 24.21 -1.60
N LEU A 407 -28.29 25.56 -1.62
CA LEU A 407 -27.09 26.36 -1.84
C LEU A 407 -26.08 26.15 -0.70
N TYR A 408 -26.54 26.10 0.55
CA TYR A 408 -25.67 25.83 1.70
C TYR A 408 -24.95 24.48 1.56
N ARG A 409 -25.67 23.43 1.14
CA ARG A 409 -25.07 22.11 0.89
C ARG A 409 -24.06 22.17 -0.25
N ALA A 410 -24.44 22.73 -1.41
CA ALA A 410 -23.58 22.81 -2.58
C ALA A 410 -22.30 23.61 -2.31
N VAL A 411 -22.42 24.73 -1.62
CA VAL A 411 -21.28 25.56 -1.17
C VAL A 411 -20.40 24.81 -0.17
N SER A 412 -20.99 24.02 0.72
CA SER A 412 -20.22 23.20 1.68
C SER A 412 -19.48 22.07 0.99
N GLU A 413 -20.13 21.38 0.06
CA GLU A 413 -19.53 20.31 -0.75
C GLU A 413 -18.39 20.83 -1.63
N ALA A 414 -18.54 22.05 -2.19
CA ALA A 414 -17.52 22.74 -2.96
C ALA A 414 -16.42 23.41 -2.10
N HIS A 415 -16.51 23.34 -0.77
CA HIS A 415 -15.59 24.02 0.17
C HIS A 415 -15.51 25.54 -0.04
N LEU A 416 -16.59 26.18 -0.52
CA LEU A 416 -16.68 27.62 -0.79
C LEU A 416 -17.40 28.39 0.33
N GLY A 417 -17.69 27.80 1.48
CA GLY A 417 -18.45 28.39 2.58
C GLY A 417 -17.81 29.64 3.21
N SER A 418 -16.51 29.86 3.05
CA SER A 418 -15.85 31.11 3.41
C SER A 418 -16.10 32.25 2.41
N ILE A 419 -16.38 31.92 1.15
CA ILE A 419 -16.52 32.87 0.04
C ILE A 419 -17.99 33.16 -0.24
N ILE A 420 -18.84 32.14 -0.33
CA ILE A 420 -20.28 32.29 -0.57
C ILE A 420 -21.00 32.16 0.76
N LYS A 421 -21.55 33.27 1.26
CA LYS A 421 -22.29 33.36 2.52
C LYS A 421 -23.79 33.27 2.23
N VAL A 422 -24.42 32.17 2.62
CA VAL A 422 -25.87 31.98 2.52
C VAL A 422 -26.51 32.55 3.79
N ASP A 423 -27.45 33.49 3.65
CA ASP A 423 -28.19 34.01 4.79
C ASP A 423 -29.29 33.02 5.20
N LEU A 424 -29.04 32.32 6.31
CA LEU A 424 -29.97 31.33 6.86
C LEU A 424 -31.04 31.97 7.77
N GLN A 425 -30.86 33.24 8.18
CA GLN A 425 -31.77 33.93 9.10
C GLN A 425 -32.85 34.75 8.39
N SER A 426 -32.55 35.23 7.19
CA SER A 426 -33.54 35.94 6.36
C SER A 426 -34.71 35.02 5.98
N ASP A 427 -35.91 35.53 5.82
CA ASP A 427 -37.04 34.78 5.26
C ASP A 427 -36.87 34.51 3.75
N LEU A 428 -36.18 35.40 3.05
CA LEU A 428 -35.94 35.33 1.60
C LEU A 428 -34.63 34.55 1.29
N PHE A 429 -34.58 33.96 0.11
CA PHE A 429 -33.37 33.32 -0.43
C PHE A 429 -32.33 34.36 -0.83
N THR A 430 -31.36 34.62 0.04
CA THR A 430 -30.29 35.60 -0.19
C THR A 430 -28.93 34.99 0.08
N TYR A 431 -27.91 35.43 -0.64
CA TYR A 431 -26.53 35.09 -0.47
C TYR A 431 -25.60 36.24 -0.88
N VAL A 432 -24.39 36.25 -0.39
CA VAL A 432 -23.37 37.26 -0.70
C VAL A 432 -22.05 36.56 -1.02
N ILE A 433 -21.34 37.08 -2.02
CA ILE A 433 -19.95 36.70 -2.30
C ILE A 433 -19.05 37.64 -1.51
N ASP A 434 -18.22 37.07 -0.64
CA ASP A 434 -17.23 37.81 0.14
C ASP A 434 -15.96 37.99 -0.70
N ASP A 435 -15.83 39.13 -1.35
CA ASP A 435 -14.67 39.46 -2.23
C ASP A 435 -13.34 39.45 -1.46
N LYS A 436 -13.35 39.81 -0.18
CA LYS A 436 -12.15 39.76 0.66
C LYS A 436 -11.72 38.31 0.93
N ALA A 437 -12.68 37.45 1.19
CA ALA A 437 -12.38 36.03 1.37
C ALA A 437 -11.93 35.38 0.05
N LEU A 438 -12.51 35.78 -1.08
CA LEU A 438 -12.06 35.34 -2.41
C LEU A 438 -10.62 35.78 -2.69
N ALA A 439 -10.29 37.05 -2.48
CA ALA A 439 -8.93 37.57 -2.68
C ALA A 439 -7.89 36.85 -1.77
N ARG A 440 -8.26 36.57 -0.51
CA ARG A 440 -7.40 35.79 0.39
C ARG A 440 -7.21 34.35 -0.08
N ALA A 441 -8.24 33.72 -0.61
CA ALA A 441 -8.13 32.38 -1.19
C ALA A 441 -7.22 32.38 -2.41
N GLU A 442 -7.36 33.37 -3.31
CA GLU A 442 -6.51 33.55 -4.49
C GLU A 442 -5.05 33.87 -4.13
N LEU A 443 -4.81 34.62 -3.04
CA LEU A 443 -3.46 34.83 -2.52
C LEU A 443 -2.76 33.51 -2.17
N GLY A 444 -3.49 32.51 -1.73
CA GLY A 444 -2.97 31.16 -1.42
C GLY A 444 -2.69 30.28 -2.64
N ASP A 445 -3.25 30.63 -3.81
CA ASP A 445 -3.19 29.77 -4.99
C ASP A 445 -1.75 29.60 -5.50
N GLY A 446 -1.47 28.36 -5.91
CA GLY A 446 -0.13 27.97 -6.38
C GLY A 446 0.94 27.98 -5.30
N LYS A 447 0.63 28.34 -4.06
CA LYS A 447 1.61 28.43 -2.98
C LYS A 447 1.72 27.13 -2.17
N LEU A 448 2.95 26.87 -1.75
CA LEU A 448 3.32 25.89 -0.77
C LEU A 448 4.10 26.58 0.33
N LEU A 449 3.65 26.45 1.57
CA LEU A 449 4.30 27.00 2.75
C LEU A 449 4.85 25.87 3.60
N LEU A 450 6.13 25.96 3.96
CA LEU A 450 6.84 24.98 4.79
C LEU A 450 7.44 25.69 5.99
N VAL A 451 7.13 25.19 7.18
CA VAL A 451 7.73 25.67 8.43
C VAL A 451 8.83 24.71 8.84
N THR A 452 10.01 25.23 9.17
CA THR A 452 11.18 24.42 9.53
C THR A 452 12.06 25.10 10.57
N ASN A 453 12.70 24.29 11.42
CA ASN A 453 13.75 24.72 12.34
C ASN A 453 15.15 24.32 11.85
N VAL A 454 15.28 23.69 10.68
CA VAL A 454 16.59 23.25 10.14
C VAL A 454 17.40 24.47 9.68
N PRO A 455 18.54 24.80 10.30
CA PRO A 455 19.26 26.02 9.96
C PRO A 455 20.08 25.92 8.68
N GLU A 456 20.65 24.76 8.39
CA GLU A 456 21.70 24.58 7.38
C GLU A 456 21.17 24.29 5.97
N LEU A 457 19.92 23.84 5.83
CA LEU A 457 19.35 23.52 4.54
C LEU A 457 18.95 24.77 3.78
N SER A 458 19.32 24.86 2.50
CA SER A 458 18.78 25.89 1.62
C SER A 458 17.28 25.75 1.43
N ALA A 459 16.58 26.83 1.09
CA ALA A 459 15.14 26.78 0.78
C ALA A 459 14.81 25.74 -0.31
N LEU A 460 15.70 25.60 -1.31
CA LEU A 460 15.56 24.60 -2.37
C LEU A 460 15.64 23.16 -1.83
N GLU A 461 16.55 22.90 -0.91
CA GLU A 461 16.72 21.58 -0.31
C GLU A 461 15.55 21.25 0.60
N VAL A 462 15.05 22.20 1.39
CA VAL A 462 13.83 22.05 2.20
C VAL A 462 12.65 21.68 1.29
N LEU A 463 12.47 22.38 0.17
CA LEU A 463 11.41 22.09 -0.80
C LEU A 463 11.58 20.70 -1.44
N ARG A 464 12.79 20.31 -1.81
CA ARG A 464 13.09 18.98 -2.38
C ARG A 464 12.75 17.87 -1.41
N ARG A 465 13.17 17.99 -0.15
CA ARG A 465 12.87 17.01 0.90
C ARG A 465 11.38 16.89 1.13
N TYR A 466 10.66 18.01 1.17
CA TYR A 466 9.21 17.95 1.27
C TYR A 466 8.56 17.27 0.04
N LYS A 467 9.02 17.62 -1.18
CA LYS A 467 8.48 16.97 -2.40
C LYS A 467 8.76 15.46 -2.44
N SER A 468 9.81 14.98 -1.78
CA SER A 468 10.09 13.53 -1.62
C SER A 468 9.07 12.80 -0.74
N LEU A 469 8.19 13.52 -0.03
CA LEU A 469 7.04 12.93 0.67
C LEU A 469 6.12 12.12 -0.27
N ALA A 470 6.10 12.45 -1.56
CA ALA A 470 5.42 11.65 -2.58
C ALA A 470 5.89 10.18 -2.64
N ASP A 471 7.07 9.86 -2.11
CA ASP A 471 7.54 8.47 -2.00
C ASP A 471 6.82 7.68 -0.89
N ILE A 472 6.30 8.36 0.15
CA ILE A 472 5.36 7.73 1.12
C ILE A 472 4.03 7.38 0.44
N GLU A 473 3.48 8.29 -0.35
CA GLU A 473 2.24 8.04 -1.10
C GLU A 473 2.40 6.81 -2.00
N ARG A 474 3.58 6.63 -2.63
CA ARG A 474 3.92 5.40 -3.36
C ARG A 474 3.95 4.17 -2.45
N GLY A 475 4.42 4.29 -1.20
CA GLY A 475 4.38 3.23 -0.21
C GLY A 475 2.95 2.79 0.10
N PHE A 476 2.06 3.74 0.31
CA PHE A 476 0.64 3.43 0.52
C PHE A 476 -0.03 2.88 -0.75
N LYS A 477 0.34 3.36 -1.93
CA LYS A 477 -0.12 2.77 -3.18
C LYS A 477 0.29 1.30 -3.27
N ILE A 478 1.54 0.96 -2.98
CA ILE A 478 2.03 -0.43 -2.96
C ILE A 478 1.26 -1.26 -1.94
N LEU A 479 1.03 -0.75 -0.73
CA LEU A 479 0.23 -1.44 0.28
C LEU A 479 -1.21 -1.72 -0.19
N LYS A 480 -1.82 -0.78 -0.93
CA LYS A 480 -3.21 -0.91 -1.39
C LYS A 480 -3.34 -1.74 -2.67
N SER A 481 -2.42 -1.58 -3.65
CA SER A 481 -2.54 -2.18 -4.98
C SER A 481 -1.75 -3.48 -5.17
N GLU A 482 -0.54 -3.57 -4.60
CA GLU A 482 0.36 -4.72 -4.81
C GLU A 482 0.25 -5.75 -3.66
N ILE A 483 0.31 -5.25 -2.42
CA ILE A 483 0.20 -6.07 -1.21
C ILE A 483 -1.27 -6.37 -0.88
N GLU A 484 -2.20 -5.58 -1.45
CA GLU A 484 -3.63 -5.69 -1.25
C GLU A 484 -4.02 -5.77 0.25
N ILE A 485 -3.56 -4.80 1.05
CA ILE A 485 -3.89 -4.76 2.47
C ILE A 485 -5.40 -4.72 2.72
N ALA A 486 -6.18 -4.13 1.81
CA ALA A 486 -7.64 -4.05 1.86
C ALA A 486 -8.29 -4.90 0.75
N PRO A 487 -9.55 -5.33 0.94
CA PRO A 487 -10.38 -5.16 2.15
C PRO A 487 -9.97 -6.10 3.29
N VAL A 488 -10.13 -5.62 4.53
CA VAL A 488 -9.81 -6.41 5.73
C VAL A 488 -11.09 -7.03 6.29
N PHE A 489 -11.08 -8.35 6.44
CA PHE A 489 -12.23 -9.13 6.94
C PHE A 489 -12.08 -9.53 8.42
N HIS A 490 -10.98 -9.19 9.06
CA HIS A 490 -10.77 -9.47 10.48
C HIS A 490 -11.67 -8.57 11.33
N ARG A 491 -12.28 -9.17 12.37
CA ARG A 491 -13.15 -8.46 13.31
C ARG A 491 -12.42 -8.01 14.57
N LEU A 492 -11.52 -8.87 15.08
CA LEU A 492 -10.80 -8.60 16.31
C LEU A 492 -9.72 -7.53 16.06
N PRO A 493 -9.65 -6.48 16.92
CA PRO A 493 -8.65 -5.42 16.81
C PRO A 493 -7.21 -5.95 16.67
N ASP A 494 -6.85 -6.95 17.47
CA ASP A 494 -5.51 -7.53 17.45
C ASP A 494 -5.19 -8.22 16.12
N ARG A 495 -6.15 -8.90 15.52
CA ARG A 495 -5.95 -9.50 14.19
C ARG A 495 -5.88 -8.47 13.07
N ILE A 496 -6.51 -7.30 13.23
CA ILE A 496 -6.32 -6.16 12.33
C ILE A 496 -4.89 -5.63 12.45
N ARG A 497 -4.37 -5.46 13.69
CA ARG A 497 -2.98 -5.05 13.95
C ARG A 497 -1.98 -6.06 13.38
N ALA A 498 -2.21 -7.36 13.63
CA ALA A 498 -1.37 -8.42 13.07
C ALA A 498 -1.36 -8.42 11.54
N HIS A 499 -2.51 -8.20 10.91
CA HIS A 499 -2.62 -8.11 9.46
C HIS A 499 -1.84 -6.90 8.92
N ALA A 500 -1.96 -5.73 9.55
CA ALA A 500 -1.20 -4.54 9.20
C ALA A 500 0.32 -4.78 9.34
N LEU A 501 0.77 -5.45 10.42
CA LEU A 501 2.16 -5.80 10.62
C LEU A 501 2.70 -6.76 9.54
N ILE A 502 1.93 -7.79 9.16
CA ILE A 502 2.29 -8.69 8.06
C ILE A 502 2.45 -7.91 6.75
N CYS A 503 1.52 -7.00 6.44
CA CYS A 503 1.60 -6.16 5.25
C CYS A 503 2.77 -5.15 5.33
N PHE A 504 3.08 -4.65 6.52
CA PHE A 504 4.25 -3.81 6.75
C PHE A 504 5.55 -4.56 6.48
N ILE A 505 5.72 -5.78 6.98
CA ILE A 505 6.90 -6.61 6.70
C ILE A 505 6.99 -6.90 5.19
N ALA A 506 5.88 -7.18 4.53
CA ALA A 506 5.85 -7.33 3.07
C ALA A 506 6.31 -6.06 2.35
N LEU A 507 5.88 -4.88 2.82
CA LEU A 507 6.35 -3.59 2.28
C LEU A 507 7.86 -3.41 2.47
N VAL A 508 8.43 -3.82 3.60
CA VAL A 508 9.88 -3.78 3.83
C VAL A 508 10.61 -4.62 2.77
N LEU A 509 10.22 -5.89 2.58
CA LEU A 509 10.82 -6.76 1.57
C LEU A 509 10.69 -6.17 0.17
N TYR A 510 9.51 -5.66 -0.18
CA TYR A 510 9.27 -5.01 -1.46
C TYR A 510 10.22 -3.83 -1.69
N ARG A 511 10.42 -2.99 -0.67
CA ARG A 511 11.29 -1.81 -0.75
C ARG A 511 12.75 -2.19 -0.87
N VAL A 512 13.21 -3.19 -0.13
CA VAL A 512 14.59 -3.71 -0.26
C VAL A 512 14.82 -4.28 -1.67
N MET A 513 13.89 -5.07 -2.20
CA MET A 513 13.95 -5.52 -3.59
C MET A 513 14.04 -4.34 -4.57
N ARG A 514 13.20 -3.31 -4.38
CA ARG A 514 13.20 -2.11 -5.22
C ARG A 514 14.54 -1.40 -5.20
N MET A 515 15.14 -1.22 -4.03
CA MET A 515 16.45 -0.60 -3.86
C MET A 515 17.52 -1.40 -4.61
N ARG A 516 17.60 -2.71 -4.40
CA ARG A 516 18.58 -3.59 -5.06
C ARG A 516 18.44 -3.61 -6.58
N LEU A 517 17.22 -3.71 -7.09
CA LEU A 517 16.97 -3.66 -8.54
C LEU A 517 17.39 -2.31 -9.14
N LYS A 518 17.11 -1.21 -8.44
CA LYS A 518 17.52 0.13 -8.85
C LYS A 518 19.04 0.27 -8.86
N ASP A 519 19.74 -0.20 -7.83
CA ASP A 519 21.20 -0.16 -7.72
C ASP A 519 21.88 -1.01 -8.81
N ALA A 520 21.24 -2.09 -9.21
CA ALA A 520 21.67 -2.92 -10.35
C ALA A 520 21.29 -2.32 -11.74
N GLY A 521 20.71 -1.11 -11.79
CA GLY A 521 20.30 -0.46 -13.03
C GLY A 521 19.06 -1.08 -13.69
N SER A 522 18.35 -1.97 -13.01
CA SER A 522 17.14 -2.60 -13.56
C SER A 522 15.96 -1.63 -13.58
N LYS A 523 15.19 -1.67 -14.67
CA LYS A 523 13.93 -0.91 -14.81
C LYS A 523 12.71 -1.69 -14.29
N LEU A 524 12.88 -2.94 -13.88
CA LEU A 524 11.80 -3.78 -13.39
C LEU A 524 11.31 -3.30 -12.03
N SER A 525 10.00 -3.36 -11.81
CA SER A 525 9.44 -3.28 -10.47
C SER A 525 9.61 -4.62 -9.74
N PRO A 526 9.62 -4.65 -8.40
CA PRO A 526 9.65 -5.90 -7.63
C PRO A 526 8.56 -6.89 -8.04
N GLU A 527 7.34 -6.41 -8.26
CA GLU A 527 6.20 -7.17 -8.75
C GLU A 527 6.54 -7.89 -10.07
N ARG A 528 7.03 -7.13 -11.08
CA ARG A 528 7.42 -7.71 -12.36
C ARG A 528 8.59 -8.66 -12.25
N ALA A 529 9.53 -8.40 -11.36
CA ALA A 529 10.62 -9.31 -11.08
C ALA A 529 10.09 -10.62 -10.47
N LEU A 530 9.17 -10.56 -9.53
CA LEU A 530 8.54 -11.75 -8.94
C LEU A 530 7.68 -12.51 -9.97
N GLU A 531 6.91 -11.80 -10.81
CA GLU A 531 6.17 -12.42 -11.91
C GLU A 531 7.10 -13.19 -12.89
N GLN A 532 8.24 -12.62 -13.21
CA GLN A 532 9.23 -13.28 -14.06
C GLN A 532 9.81 -14.50 -13.35
N LEU A 533 10.26 -14.38 -12.11
CA LEU A 533 10.83 -15.47 -11.33
C LEU A 533 9.82 -16.60 -11.07
N ARG A 534 8.53 -16.30 -10.94
CA ARG A 534 7.46 -17.32 -10.75
C ARG A 534 7.41 -18.34 -11.88
N ARG A 535 7.97 -18.04 -13.04
CA ARG A 535 8.09 -18.97 -14.18
C ARG A 535 9.06 -20.10 -13.91
N ILE A 536 9.97 -19.94 -12.98
CA ILE A 536 10.85 -21.00 -12.51
C ILE A 536 10.00 -21.94 -11.66
N GLN A 537 9.81 -23.16 -12.17
CA GLN A 537 8.95 -24.17 -11.55
C GLN A 537 9.79 -25.29 -10.94
N TYR A 538 9.30 -25.85 -9.87
CA TYR A 538 9.73 -27.12 -9.32
C TYR A 538 8.84 -28.22 -9.89
N HIS A 539 9.43 -29.21 -10.51
CA HIS A 539 8.74 -30.32 -11.17
C HIS A 539 9.04 -31.63 -10.45
N GLN A 540 8.00 -32.43 -10.28
CA GLN A 540 8.10 -33.80 -9.80
C GLN A 540 7.52 -34.73 -10.89
N ALA A 541 8.34 -35.67 -11.36
CA ALA A 541 7.95 -36.62 -12.38
C ALA A 541 8.48 -38.02 -12.07
N HIS A 542 7.77 -39.03 -12.52
CA HIS A 542 8.26 -40.40 -12.55
C HIS A 542 8.79 -40.70 -13.96
N LEU A 543 10.00 -41.20 -14.05
CA LEU A 543 10.69 -41.63 -15.26
C LEU A 543 11.07 -43.09 -15.12
N GLY A 544 10.46 -43.98 -15.89
CA GLY A 544 10.74 -45.44 -15.80
C GLY A 544 10.44 -46.03 -14.41
N GLY A 545 9.48 -45.46 -13.68
CA GLY A 545 9.11 -45.90 -12.31
C GLY A 545 9.89 -45.21 -11.18
N GLU A 546 10.98 -44.51 -11.48
CA GLU A 546 11.74 -43.72 -10.50
C GLU A 546 11.22 -42.27 -10.41
N ARG A 547 11.09 -41.75 -9.23
CA ARG A 547 10.78 -40.34 -8.99
C ARG A 547 12.01 -39.49 -9.29
N ARG A 548 11.80 -38.47 -10.10
CA ARG A 548 12.80 -37.44 -10.45
C ARG A 548 12.24 -36.07 -10.17
N ASP A 549 13.00 -35.30 -9.44
CA ASP A 549 12.68 -33.92 -9.07
C ASP A 549 13.62 -32.99 -9.85
N GLY A 550 13.07 -31.86 -10.33
CA GLY A 550 13.85 -30.92 -11.14
C GLY A 550 13.27 -29.52 -11.14
N THR A 551 14.07 -28.55 -11.56
CA THR A 551 13.61 -27.16 -11.76
C THR A 551 13.61 -26.79 -13.23
N SER A 552 12.78 -25.82 -13.61
CA SER A 552 12.88 -25.18 -14.92
C SER A 552 14.28 -24.58 -15.11
N SER A 553 14.79 -24.58 -16.34
CA SER A 553 16.03 -23.84 -16.65
C SER A 553 15.77 -22.35 -16.48
N LEU A 554 16.76 -21.64 -15.98
CA LEU A 554 16.72 -20.20 -15.84
C LEU A 554 17.01 -19.53 -17.19
N SER A 555 16.22 -18.52 -17.54
CA SER A 555 16.50 -17.63 -18.66
C SER A 555 17.55 -16.56 -18.27
N ASP A 556 18.10 -15.87 -19.26
CA ASP A 556 19.01 -14.73 -19.01
C ASP A 556 18.33 -13.63 -18.18
N ALA A 557 17.02 -13.44 -18.37
CA ALA A 557 16.23 -12.49 -17.57
C ALA A 557 16.14 -12.90 -16.10
N ASP A 558 15.97 -14.21 -15.82
CA ASP A 558 15.95 -14.75 -14.45
C ASP A 558 17.31 -14.57 -13.78
N HIS A 559 18.39 -14.87 -14.51
CA HIS A 559 19.75 -14.65 -14.04
C HIS A 559 20.02 -13.18 -13.70
N ALA A 560 19.63 -12.26 -14.58
CA ALA A 560 19.80 -10.83 -14.35
C ALA A 560 19.03 -10.33 -13.11
N ILE A 561 17.81 -10.83 -12.88
CA ILE A 561 17.02 -10.49 -11.71
C ILE A 561 17.68 -11.01 -10.43
N LEU A 562 18.03 -12.29 -10.37
CA LEU A 562 18.65 -12.89 -9.19
C LEU A 562 19.99 -12.22 -8.86
N GLN A 563 20.81 -11.92 -9.85
CA GLN A 563 22.05 -11.19 -9.69
C GLN A 563 21.81 -9.77 -9.18
N GLY A 564 20.84 -9.05 -9.76
CA GLY A 564 20.46 -7.71 -9.31
C GLY A 564 19.95 -7.68 -7.88
N LEU A 565 19.24 -8.72 -7.46
CA LEU A 565 18.78 -8.90 -6.09
C LEU A 565 19.90 -9.43 -5.17
N LYS A 566 21.08 -9.83 -5.69
CA LYS A 566 22.19 -10.48 -4.96
C LYS A 566 21.79 -11.80 -4.30
N LEU A 567 20.93 -12.56 -4.96
CA LEU A 567 20.40 -13.82 -4.44
C LEU A 567 20.98 -15.02 -5.18
N PRO A 568 21.11 -16.19 -4.51
CA PRO A 568 21.56 -17.41 -5.14
C PRO A 568 20.52 -17.94 -6.12
N LYS A 569 20.97 -18.77 -7.08
CA LYS A 569 20.08 -19.49 -7.99
C LYS A 569 19.30 -20.55 -7.21
N PRO A 570 18.03 -20.81 -7.60
CA PRO A 570 17.31 -21.95 -7.06
C PRO A 570 18.09 -23.25 -7.30
N ALA A 571 18.38 -23.96 -6.22
CA ALA A 571 18.97 -25.28 -6.24
C ALA A 571 17.96 -26.29 -5.70
N ILE A 572 18.01 -27.52 -6.22
CA ILE A 572 17.30 -28.63 -5.60
C ILE A 572 18.20 -29.09 -4.47
N ASP A 573 17.81 -28.82 -3.26
CA ASP A 573 18.45 -29.34 -2.06
C ASP A 573 17.82 -30.69 -1.72
N ASP A 574 18.58 -31.60 -1.06
CA ASP A 574 18.04 -32.86 -0.57
C ASP A 574 16.80 -32.66 0.33
N GLN A 575 16.69 -31.51 0.98
CA GLN A 575 15.50 -31.11 1.74
C GLN A 575 14.27 -30.81 0.89
N LEU A 576 14.43 -30.35 -0.36
CA LEU A 576 13.33 -30.16 -1.30
C LEU A 576 12.90 -31.49 -1.94
N ALA A 577 13.81 -32.42 -2.08
CA ALA A 577 13.51 -33.77 -2.57
C ALA A 577 12.72 -34.62 -1.56
N LEU A 578 12.77 -34.27 -0.28
CA LEU A 578 12.04 -34.96 0.81
C LEU A 578 10.62 -34.39 1.06
N LEU A 579 10.25 -33.23 0.46
CA LEU A 579 8.94 -32.60 0.54
C LEU A 579 8.05 -33.04 -0.62
#